data_e935663cde4bcad42887aa82be5029df
#
_entry.id   e935663cde4bcad42887aa82be5029df
#
_cell.length_a   1.000
_cell.length_b   1.000
_cell.length_c   1.000
_cell.angle_alpha   90.00
_cell.angle_beta   90.00
_cell.angle_gamma   90.00
#
_symmetry.space_group_name_H-M   'P 1'
#
loop_
_entity.id
_entity.type
_entity.pdbx_description
1 polymer ?
#
loop_
_entity_poly.entity_id
_entity_poly.type
_entity_poly.pdbx_seq_one_letter_code
_entity_poly.pdbx_strand_id
1 'polypeptide(L)'
;MGSTIGIIDAAGYIVLGCAALCVVTIIILIITLCKVKKLRRRIDDLTRGKDTESMEDIMLNFFERIESLEEGEKVTRSDLKDIKNNLKITYQKKGLVKYDAFREMSGALSYSLALLDKENNGVLITSMYSREGCYTYAKDIENGNCKLNLSEEEAEALKQAIAK
;
A
#
# COMPACT_ATOMS: atom_id res chain seq x y z
N MET A 1 87.70 28.20 -25.99
CA MET A 1 86.57 28.41 -26.96
C MET A 1 85.61 27.23 -27.00
N GLY A 2 85.86 26.13 -26.34
CA GLY A 2 85.01 24.92 -26.34
C GLY A 2 83.96 24.90 -25.24
N SER A 3 84.16 25.60 -24.12
CA SER A 3 83.23 25.55 -22.96
C SER A 3 81.93 26.38 -23.13
N THR A 4 82.03 27.45 -23.95
CA THR A 4 80.81 28.34 -24.17
C THR A 4 79.81 27.75 -25.12
N ILE A 5 80.25 26.90 -26.05
CA ILE A 5 79.36 26.23 -27.01
C ILE A 5 78.52 25.15 -26.30
N GLY A 6 79.10 24.37 -25.37
CA GLY A 6 78.38 23.35 -24.63
C GLY A 6 77.32 23.94 -23.63
N ILE A 7 77.50 25.19 -23.13
CA ILE A 7 76.52 25.84 -22.25
C ILE A 7 75.35 26.36 -23.05
N ILE A 8 75.57 26.79 -24.31
CA ILE A 8 74.47 27.27 -25.19
C ILE A 8 73.61 26.10 -25.67
N ASP A 9 74.21 24.93 -25.97
CA ASP A 9 73.43 23.74 -26.30
C ASP A 9 72.65 23.17 -25.13
N ALA A 10 73.23 23.17 -23.92
CA ALA A 10 72.51 22.79 -22.68
C ALA A 10 71.33 23.69 -22.36
N ALA A 11 71.48 25.02 -22.53
CA ALA A 11 70.40 25.98 -22.38
C ALA A 11 69.28 25.75 -23.39
N GLY A 12 69.63 25.41 -24.64
CA GLY A 12 68.68 25.06 -25.69
C GLY A 12 67.82 23.83 -25.36
N TYR A 13 68.43 22.79 -24.81
CA TYR A 13 67.70 21.58 -24.38
C TYR A 13 66.78 21.87 -23.18
N ILE A 14 67.15 22.74 -22.26
CA ILE A 14 66.31 23.14 -21.13
C ILE A 14 65.09 23.92 -21.62
N VAL A 15 65.28 24.87 -22.52
CA VAL A 15 64.16 25.65 -23.10
C VAL A 15 63.23 24.74 -23.89
N LEU A 16 63.72 23.76 -24.67
CA LEU A 16 62.92 22.79 -25.35
C LEU A 16 62.16 21.87 -24.39
N GLY A 17 62.74 21.43 -23.31
CA GLY A 17 62.11 20.67 -22.25
C GLY A 17 60.97 21.45 -21.55
N CYS A 18 61.19 22.72 -21.21
CA CYS A 18 60.18 23.58 -20.66
C CYS A 18 58.97 23.81 -21.61
N ALA A 19 59.28 24.04 -22.90
CA ALA A 19 58.24 24.19 -23.92
C ALA A 19 57.38 22.93 -24.07
N ALA A 20 58.02 21.75 -24.09
CA ALA A 20 57.28 20.47 -24.12
C ALA A 20 56.42 20.25 -22.89
N LEU A 21 56.91 20.61 -21.72
CA LEU A 21 56.14 20.51 -20.45
C LEU A 21 54.94 21.46 -20.42
N CYS A 22 55.09 22.69 -20.93
CA CYS A 22 53.99 23.63 -21.11
C CYS A 22 52.90 23.10 -22.07
N VAL A 23 53.28 22.48 -23.18
CA VAL A 23 52.31 21.88 -24.11
C VAL A 23 51.55 20.74 -23.43
N VAL A 24 52.22 19.86 -22.70
CA VAL A 24 51.56 18.76 -21.96
C VAL A 24 50.59 19.28 -20.90
N THR A 25 50.97 20.31 -20.14
CA THR A 25 50.06 20.91 -19.15
C THR A 25 48.84 21.56 -19.79
N ILE A 26 48.99 22.21 -20.94
CA ILE A 26 47.85 22.81 -21.67
C ILE A 26 46.93 21.70 -22.19
N ILE A 27 47.44 20.60 -22.70
CA ILE A 27 46.64 19.44 -23.15
C ILE A 27 45.84 18.87 -21.97
N ILE A 28 46.46 18.64 -20.83
CA ILE A 28 45.82 18.13 -19.65
C ILE A 28 44.69 19.08 -19.17
N LEU A 29 44.93 20.39 -19.20
CA LEU A 29 43.98 21.41 -18.86
C LEU A 29 42.76 21.39 -19.78
N ILE A 30 42.94 21.25 -21.08
CA ILE A 30 41.86 21.15 -22.05
C ILE A 30 41.04 19.88 -21.81
N ILE A 31 41.70 18.73 -21.57
CA ILE A 31 40.99 17.47 -21.29
C ILE A 31 40.16 17.56 -20.01
N THR A 32 40.68 18.18 -18.95
CA THR A 32 39.95 18.35 -17.69
C THR A 32 38.77 19.28 -17.85
N LEU A 33 38.93 20.39 -18.57
CA LEU A 33 37.82 21.31 -18.89
C LEU A 33 36.72 20.62 -19.73
N CYS A 34 37.08 19.80 -20.69
CA CYS A 34 36.12 19.01 -21.47
C CYS A 34 35.37 17.99 -20.62
N LYS A 35 36.06 17.29 -19.69
CA LYS A 35 35.44 16.36 -18.76
C LYS A 35 34.46 17.08 -17.81
N VAL A 36 34.86 18.21 -17.26
CA VAL A 36 33.99 19.03 -16.38
C VAL A 36 32.74 19.51 -17.14
N LYS A 37 32.89 20.03 -18.37
CA LYS A 37 31.75 20.41 -19.21
C LYS A 37 30.83 19.23 -19.52
N LYS A 38 31.37 18.06 -19.80
CA LYS A 38 30.56 16.84 -20.06
C LYS A 38 29.81 16.38 -18.82
N LEU A 39 30.45 16.48 -17.64
CA LEU A 39 29.81 16.14 -16.38
C LEU A 39 28.68 17.12 -16.04
N ARG A 40 28.92 18.41 -16.24
CA ARG A 40 27.90 19.46 -16.05
C ARG A 40 26.69 19.26 -16.96
N ARG A 41 26.91 18.96 -18.23
CA ARG A 41 25.81 18.63 -19.15
C ARG A 41 25.00 17.41 -18.73
N ARG A 42 25.64 16.37 -18.19
CA ARG A 42 24.92 15.19 -17.68
C ARG A 42 24.06 15.52 -16.45
N ILE A 43 24.53 16.42 -15.59
CA ILE A 43 23.76 16.90 -14.44
C ILE A 43 22.59 17.75 -14.92
N ASP A 44 22.81 18.67 -15.89
CA ASP A 44 21.75 19.48 -16.51
C ASP A 44 20.70 18.63 -17.22
N ASP A 45 21.10 17.55 -17.91
CA ASP A 45 20.18 16.61 -18.56
C ASP A 45 19.35 15.82 -17.53
N LEU A 46 19.96 15.44 -16.40
CA LEU A 46 19.27 14.75 -15.30
C LEU A 46 18.30 15.65 -14.53
N THR A 47 18.63 16.95 -14.43
CA THR A 47 17.77 17.95 -13.76
C THR A 47 16.79 18.63 -14.72
N ARG A 48 16.69 18.21 -16.00
CA ARG A 48 15.82 18.78 -17.03
C ARG A 48 15.98 20.30 -17.19
N GLY A 49 17.21 20.80 -17.12
CA GLY A 49 17.48 22.22 -17.37
C GLY A 49 16.90 23.18 -16.33
N LYS A 50 16.67 22.71 -15.10
CA LYS A 50 16.30 23.60 -13.99
C LYS A 50 17.55 24.04 -13.25
N ASP A 51 17.67 25.34 -13.03
CA ASP A 51 18.80 25.97 -12.33
C ASP A 51 19.04 25.39 -10.93
N THR A 52 20.26 25.55 -10.42
CA THR A 52 20.70 25.02 -9.10
C THR A 52 19.83 25.49 -7.93
N GLU A 53 19.20 26.65 -8.01
CA GLU A 53 18.18 27.12 -7.05
C GLU A 53 16.93 26.24 -7.03
N SER A 54 16.62 25.59 -8.17
CA SER A 54 15.48 24.71 -8.32
C SER A 54 15.68 23.30 -7.69
N MET A 55 16.92 22.88 -7.36
CA MET A 55 17.15 21.57 -6.71
C MET A 55 16.81 21.62 -5.23
N GLU A 56 17.06 22.71 -4.56
CA GLU A 56 16.68 22.92 -3.16
C GLU A 56 15.15 22.97 -3.02
N ASP A 57 14.48 23.73 -3.90
CA ASP A 57 13.02 23.78 -3.95
C ASP A 57 12.38 22.41 -4.28
N ILE A 58 12.99 21.65 -5.17
CA ILE A 58 12.53 20.31 -5.48
C ILE A 58 12.68 19.38 -4.28
N MET A 59 13.81 19.44 -3.56
CA MET A 59 14.01 18.64 -2.36
C MET A 59 13.03 19.03 -1.25
N LEU A 60 12.80 20.32 -1.02
CA LEU A 60 11.80 20.78 -0.06
C LEU A 60 10.40 20.27 -0.40
N ASN A 61 9.99 20.38 -1.66
CA ASN A 61 8.72 19.83 -2.13
C ASN A 61 8.63 18.29 -1.95
N PHE A 62 9.73 17.57 -2.12
CA PHE A 62 9.75 16.13 -1.84
C PHE A 62 9.58 15.83 -0.36
N PHE A 63 10.23 16.58 0.52
CA PHE A 63 10.08 16.41 1.97
C PHE A 63 8.66 16.70 2.43
N GLU A 64 8.05 17.80 1.98
CA GLU A 64 6.65 18.12 2.27
C GLU A 64 5.68 17.02 1.78
N ARG A 65 5.93 16.47 0.58
CA ARG A 65 5.12 15.36 0.06
C ARG A 65 5.32 14.06 0.86
N ILE A 66 6.53 13.77 1.29
CA ILE A 66 6.81 12.62 2.15
C ILE A 66 6.07 12.78 3.48
N GLU A 67 6.18 13.94 4.12
CA GLU A 67 5.51 14.22 5.39
C GLU A 67 3.97 14.10 5.25
N SER A 68 3.40 14.66 4.19
CA SER A 68 1.96 14.53 3.91
C SER A 68 1.52 13.09 3.64
N LEU A 69 2.36 12.29 2.98
CA LEU A 69 2.11 10.87 2.74
C LEU A 69 2.19 10.06 4.04
N GLU A 70 3.15 10.33 4.90
CA GLU A 70 3.28 9.69 6.21
C GLU A 70 2.08 10.00 7.11
N GLU A 71 1.60 11.25 7.11
CA GLU A 71 0.42 11.65 7.85
C GLU A 71 -0.84 10.98 7.29
N GLY A 72 -1.00 10.96 5.97
CA GLY A 72 -2.07 10.23 5.28
C GLY A 72 -2.06 8.72 5.57
N GLU A 73 -0.88 8.11 5.64
CA GLU A 73 -0.74 6.69 6.03
C GLU A 73 -1.20 6.45 7.48
N LYS A 74 -0.82 7.33 8.42
CA LYS A 74 -1.25 7.19 9.83
C LYS A 74 -2.76 7.26 9.96
N VAL A 75 -3.40 8.22 9.28
CA VAL A 75 -4.87 8.37 9.27
C VAL A 75 -5.51 7.11 8.67
N THR A 76 -5.06 6.70 7.49
CA THR A 76 -5.59 5.50 6.81
C THR A 76 -5.44 4.24 7.67
N ARG A 77 -4.31 4.09 8.34
CA ARG A 77 -4.07 2.95 9.25
C ARG A 77 -5.00 2.97 10.46
N SER A 78 -5.31 4.15 11.00
CA SER A 78 -6.30 4.31 12.08
C SER A 78 -7.69 3.93 11.60
N ASP A 79 -8.13 4.47 10.46
CA ASP A 79 -9.44 4.20 9.88
C ASP A 79 -9.63 2.70 9.57
N LEU A 80 -8.60 2.06 9.01
CA LEU A 80 -8.61 0.62 8.77
C LEU A 80 -8.74 -0.19 10.05
N LYS A 81 -8.13 0.27 11.15
CA LYS A 81 -8.26 -0.38 12.46
C LYS A 81 -9.69 -0.27 12.99
N ASP A 82 -10.29 0.90 12.84
CA ASP A 82 -11.67 1.15 13.30
C ASP A 82 -12.68 0.38 12.45
N ILE A 83 -12.51 0.36 11.12
CA ILE A 83 -13.31 -0.47 10.22
C ILE A 83 -13.19 -1.94 10.61
N LYS A 84 -11.97 -2.44 10.86
CA LYS A 84 -11.73 -3.84 11.24
C LYS A 84 -12.37 -4.20 12.58
N ASN A 85 -12.40 -3.27 13.54
CA ASN A 85 -13.06 -3.47 14.82
C ASN A 85 -14.59 -3.50 14.64
N ASN A 86 -15.14 -2.59 13.86
CA ASN A 86 -16.57 -2.55 13.57
C ASN A 86 -17.04 -3.79 12.79
N LEU A 87 -16.22 -4.27 11.88
CA LEU A 87 -16.51 -5.52 11.15
C LEU A 87 -16.60 -6.75 12.06
N LYS A 88 -15.91 -6.77 13.22
CA LYS A 88 -15.99 -7.92 14.12
C LYS A 88 -17.38 -8.14 14.71
N ILE A 89 -18.09 -7.04 14.99
CA ILE A 89 -19.43 -7.04 15.61
C ILE A 89 -20.56 -6.92 14.58
N THR A 90 -20.22 -6.79 13.30
CA THR A 90 -21.21 -6.71 12.22
C THR A 90 -21.59 -8.11 11.76
N TYR A 91 -22.85 -8.35 11.47
CA TYR A 91 -23.32 -9.63 10.94
C TYR A 91 -22.74 -9.87 9.54
N GLN A 92 -21.94 -10.92 9.42
CA GLN A 92 -21.23 -11.26 8.17
C GLN A 92 -21.62 -12.63 7.64
N LYS A 93 -22.15 -13.49 8.51
CA LYS A 93 -22.51 -14.87 8.21
C LYS A 93 -24.02 -15.01 8.20
N LYS A 94 -24.51 -15.71 7.19
CA LYS A 94 -25.96 -15.92 7.01
C LYS A 94 -26.26 -17.37 6.68
N GLY A 95 -27.19 -17.97 7.41
CA GLY A 95 -27.82 -19.24 7.10
C GLY A 95 -29.33 -19.02 6.93
N LEU A 96 -29.93 -19.59 5.90
CA LEU A 96 -31.36 -19.46 5.65
C LEU A 96 -31.92 -20.81 5.21
N VAL A 97 -32.86 -21.32 5.97
CA VAL A 97 -33.65 -22.52 5.67
C VAL A 97 -35.09 -22.13 5.50
N LYS A 98 -35.68 -22.46 4.35
CA LYS A 98 -37.11 -22.32 4.08
C LYS A 98 -37.76 -23.68 4.15
N TYR A 99 -38.92 -23.75 4.76
CA TYR A 99 -39.62 -25.01 4.97
C TYR A 99 -41.12 -24.84 5.02
N ASP A 100 -41.85 -25.95 4.92
CA ASP A 100 -43.30 -26.00 5.14
C ASP A 100 -43.55 -26.45 6.59
N ALA A 101 -43.93 -25.51 7.44
CA ALA A 101 -44.25 -25.81 8.84
C ALA A 101 -45.58 -26.57 8.96
N PHE A 102 -46.49 -26.41 8.00
CA PHE A 102 -47.81 -27.03 8.01
C PHE A 102 -48.13 -27.60 6.63
N ARG A 103 -48.28 -28.92 6.51
CA ARG A 103 -48.46 -29.68 5.24
C ARG A 103 -49.67 -29.26 4.40
N GLU A 104 -50.54 -28.42 4.94
CA GLU A 104 -51.78 -27.99 4.28
C GLU A 104 -51.67 -26.73 3.43
N MET A 105 -50.49 -26.08 3.44
CA MET A 105 -50.24 -24.86 2.69
C MET A 105 -49.15 -25.10 1.65
N SER A 106 -49.48 -24.99 0.40
CA SER A 106 -48.50 -25.10 -0.67
C SER A 106 -47.56 -23.91 -0.71
N GLY A 107 -46.25 -24.18 -0.58
CA GLY A 107 -45.18 -23.19 -0.65
C GLY A 107 -44.42 -23.03 0.68
N ALA A 108 -43.09 -23.16 0.67
CA ALA A 108 -42.21 -23.01 1.81
C ALA A 108 -42.20 -21.55 2.28
N LEU A 109 -43.26 -21.11 2.95
CA LEU A 109 -43.44 -19.74 3.43
C LEU A 109 -42.79 -19.52 4.81
N SER A 110 -42.60 -20.60 5.57
CA SER A 110 -41.89 -20.55 6.83
C SER A 110 -40.38 -20.54 6.61
N TYR A 111 -39.65 -19.87 7.48
CA TYR A 111 -38.19 -19.84 7.38
C TYR A 111 -37.51 -19.70 8.75
N SER A 112 -36.28 -20.18 8.83
CA SER A 112 -35.34 -19.92 9.91
C SER A 112 -34.11 -19.21 9.32
N LEU A 113 -33.78 -18.05 9.87
CA LEU A 113 -32.68 -17.18 9.41
C LEU A 113 -31.70 -16.96 10.56
N ALA A 114 -30.47 -17.43 10.41
CA ALA A 114 -29.36 -17.14 11.31
C ALA A 114 -28.50 -16.02 10.72
N LEU A 115 -28.22 -15.00 11.54
CA LEU A 115 -27.31 -13.90 11.24
C LEU A 115 -26.25 -13.86 12.34
N LEU A 116 -24.98 -14.05 11.97
CA LEU A 116 -23.88 -14.14 12.93
C LEU A 116 -22.75 -13.18 12.56
N ASP A 117 -22.07 -12.68 13.57
CA ASP A 117 -20.82 -11.98 13.44
C ASP A 117 -19.63 -12.92 13.18
N LYS A 118 -18.44 -12.36 13.18
CA LYS A 118 -17.21 -13.11 12.96
C LYS A 118 -16.96 -14.19 14.03
N GLU A 119 -17.39 -13.94 15.26
CA GLU A 119 -17.18 -14.81 16.43
C GLU A 119 -18.34 -15.77 16.66
N ASN A 120 -19.28 -15.85 15.70
CA ASN A 120 -20.50 -16.63 15.75
C ASN A 120 -21.49 -16.19 16.84
N ASN A 121 -21.48 -14.89 17.21
CA ASN A 121 -22.52 -14.30 18.00
C ASN A 121 -23.55 -13.67 17.09
N GLY A 122 -24.81 -13.69 17.49
CA GLY A 122 -25.85 -13.08 16.70
C GLY A 122 -27.25 -13.54 17.05
N VAL A 123 -28.11 -13.61 16.04
CA VAL A 123 -29.53 -13.88 16.21
C VAL A 123 -30.03 -14.93 15.22
N LEU A 124 -30.91 -15.79 15.71
CA LEU A 124 -31.65 -16.74 14.91
C LEU A 124 -33.13 -16.31 14.95
N ILE A 125 -33.67 -15.96 13.78
CA ILE A 125 -35.05 -15.52 13.60
C ILE A 125 -35.82 -16.63 12.91
N THR A 126 -36.91 -17.07 13.51
CA THR A 126 -37.79 -18.09 12.93
C THR A 126 -39.18 -17.48 12.71
N SER A 127 -39.69 -17.64 11.50
CA SER A 127 -41.04 -17.22 11.14
C SER A 127 -41.82 -18.42 10.63
N MET A 128 -42.89 -18.76 11.31
CA MET A 128 -43.79 -19.85 10.93
C MET A 128 -45.10 -19.26 10.41
N TYR A 129 -45.45 -19.64 9.21
CA TYR A 129 -46.70 -19.21 8.53
C TYR A 129 -47.76 -20.32 8.63
N SER A 130 -48.94 -19.98 9.19
CA SER A 130 -50.10 -20.88 9.27
C SER A 130 -51.35 -20.20 8.69
N ARG A 131 -52.46 -20.92 8.60
CA ARG A 131 -53.75 -20.35 8.18
C ARG A 131 -54.31 -19.31 9.14
N GLU A 132 -53.93 -19.40 10.39
CA GLU A 132 -54.43 -18.53 11.47
C GLU A 132 -53.56 -17.26 11.64
N GLY A 133 -52.32 -17.26 11.04
CA GLY A 133 -51.43 -16.11 11.13
C GLY A 133 -49.97 -16.49 10.98
N CYS A 134 -49.10 -15.50 11.18
CA CYS A 134 -47.67 -15.64 11.14
C CYS A 134 -47.09 -15.41 12.55
N TYR A 135 -46.32 -16.37 13.02
CA TYR A 135 -45.64 -16.30 14.32
C TYR A 135 -44.14 -16.15 14.08
N THR A 136 -43.60 -15.03 14.57
CA THR A 136 -42.16 -14.75 14.46
C THR A 136 -41.55 -14.61 15.84
N TYR A 137 -40.44 -15.27 16.08
CA TYR A 137 -39.63 -15.16 17.30
C TYR A 137 -38.16 -15.19 17.00
N ALA A 138 -37.35 -14.73 17.96
CA ALA A 138 -35.89 -14.69 17.82
C ALA A 138 -35.24 -15.37 19.01
N LYS A 139 -34.08 -15.98 18.76
CA LYS A 139 -33.23 -16.62 19.77
C LYS A 139 -31.83 -16.03 19.66
N ASP A 140 -31.21 -15.73 20.79
CA ASP A 140 -29.83 -15.26 20.83
C ASP A 140 -28.85 -16.42 20.64
N ILE A 141 -27.82 -16.15 19.85
CA ILE A 141 -26.71 -17.07 19.61
C ILE A 141 -25.44 -16.50 20.20
N GLU A 142 -24.79 -17.25 21.05
CA GLU A 142 -23.51 -16.92 21.69
C GLU A 142 -22.46 -17.98 21.33
N ASN A 143 -21.34 -17.56 20.69
CA ASN A 143 -20.26 -18.46 20.25
C ASN A 143 -20.76 -19.68 19.46
N GLY A 144 -21.75 -19.48 18.60
CA GLY A 144 -22.33 -20.54 17.77
C GLY A 144 -23.29 -21.48 18.52
N ASN A 145 -23.66 -21.18 19.76
CA ASN A 145 -24.56 -21.98 20.58
C ASN A 145 -25.80 -21.19 20.98
N CYS A 146 -26.91 -21.90 21.13
CA CYS A 146 -28.16 -21.36 21.67
C CYS A 146 -28.47 -21.99 23.03
N LYS A 147 -28.90 -21.16 24.00
CA LYS A 147 -29.34 -21.63 25.33
C LYS A 147 -30.70 -22.36 25.28
N LEU A 148 -31.47 -22.10 24.23
CA LEU A 148 -32.79 -22.71 24.03
C LEU A 148 -32.66 -23.89 23.03
N ASN A 149 -33.56 -24.85 23.13
CA ASN A 149 -33.64 -25.95 22.17
C ASN A 149 -33.97 -25.39 20.79
N LEU A 150 -33.22 -25.87 19.79
CA LEU A 150 -33.42 -25.53 18.39
C LEU A 150 -34.25 -26.60 17.71
N SER A 151 -35.12 -26.22 16.77
CA SER A 151 -35.73 -27.17 15.84
C SER A 151 -34.68 -27.67 14.83
N GLU A 152 -35.04 -28.67 14.02
CA GLU A 152 -34.16 -29.21 12.98
C GLU A 152 -33.77 -28.12 11.96
N GLU A 153 -34.74 -27.31 11.54
CA GLU A 153 -34.56 -26.22 10.58
C GLU A 153 -33.74 -25.05 11.14
N GLU A 154 -33.93 -24.76 12.43
CA GLU A 154 -33.16 -23.75 13.16
C GLU A 154 -31.69 -24.19 13.29
N ALA A 155 -31.47 -25.46 13.66
CA ALA A 155 -30.14 -26.02 13.79
C ALA A 155 -29.42 -26.05 12.42
N GLU A 156 -30.12 -26.39 11.35
CA GLU A 156 -29.57 -26.39 10.00
C GLU A 156 -29.25 -24.95 9.53
N ALA A 157 -30.12 -23.96 9.79
CA ALA A 157 -29.85 -22.56 9.50
C ALA A 157 -28.61 -22.06 10.24
N LEU A 158 -28.49 -22.38 11.51
CA LEU A 158 -27.32 -22.04 12.33
C LEU A 158 -26.04 -22.67 11.77
N LYS A 159 -26.08 -23.95 11.44
CA LYS A 159 -24.95 -24.68 10.84
C LYS A 159 -24.50 -24.07 9.51
N GLN A 160 -25.45 -23.67 8.63
CA GLN A 160 -25.16 -22.99 7.37
C GLN A 160 -24.50 -21.62 7.59
N ALA A 161 -24.88 -20.89 8.65
CA ALA A 161 -24.24 -19.62 8.98
C ALA A 161 -22.81 -19.81 9.48
N ILE A 162 -22.57 -20.80 10.35
CA ILE A 162 -21.23 -21.09 10.91
C ILE A 162 -20.25 -21.56 9.84
N ALA A 163 -20.73 -22.30 8.84
CA ALA A 163 -19.90 -22.86 7.77
C ALA A 163 -19.40 -21.83 6.75
N LYS A 164 -19.88 -20.60 6.80
CA LYS A 164 -19.48 -19.45 5.94
C LYS A 164 -18.53 -18.53 6.65
#